data_05c24e9744f23dc088c1fe506d0ab665
#
_entry.id   05c24e9744f23dc088c1fe506d0ab665
#
_cell.length_a   1.000
_cell.length_b   1.000
_cell.length_c   1.000
_cell.angle_alpha   90.00
_cell.angle_beta   90.00
_cell.angle_gamma   90.00
#
_symmetry.space_group_name_H-M   'P 1'
#
loop_
_entity.id
_entity.type
_entity.pdbx_description
1 polymer ?
#
loop_
_entity_poly.entity_id
_entity_poly.type
_entity_poly.pdbx_seq_one_letter_code
_entity_poly.pdbx_strand_id
1 'polypeptide(L)'
;SILIFYALDLSKKFQEERGTKLNRALAAAVILLLVLPTAIDAFNFASNSPPAIAGDWHDSLFWLKENSDPTSHFADPEEIPEYSVMSWWDYGNWILYLSERPVVANNFQTGIEDAVKFYLAEDEKEATEIMDARGARYVFADFGIAYGKLPSLTEWADEDISSYMALEEYGAQLSAKPKERFFNTTLGKLYLADGTGMGRFRLIHESSTIMGNVGKSRVMIFQYVPGALLKIHTGRNGNGMALLNMTSNIDRRFVYLNQATWNGDALEVRVPYSTEREHEVHATDPYMVFSVHGDDVKAKTVEVSEEDVLQGRTIDINF
;
A
#
# COMPACT_ATOMS: atom_id res chain seq x y z
N SER A 1 -23.84 -33.53 -0.95
CA SER A 1 -23.46 -34.70 -1.79
C SER A 1 -24.20 -35.99 -1.42
N ILE A 2 -24.45 -36.28 -0.15
CA ILE A 2 -25.17 -37.48 0.33
C ILE A 2 -26.63 -37.51 -0.16
N LEU A 3 -27.34 -36.40 -0.15
CA LEU A 3 -28.73 -36.28 -0.62
C LEU A 3 -28.88 -36.53 -2.13
N ILE A 4 -27.91 -36.09 -2.93
CA ILE A 4 -27.88 -36.32 -4.38
C ILE A 4 -27.65 -37.82 -4.67
N PHE A 5 -26.75 -38.47 -3.93
CA PHE A 5 -26.51 -39.90 -4.02
C PHE A 5 -27.75 -40.72 -3.65
N TYR A 6 -28.45 -40.32 -2.58
CA TYR A 6 -29.68 -40.96 -2.15
C TYR A 6 -30.83 -40.80 -3.16
N ALA A 7 -30.95 -39.61 -3.76
CA ALA A 7 -31.93 -39.34 -4.82
C ALA A 7 -31.65 -40.13 -6.11
N LEU A 8 -30.37 -40.32 -6.48
CA LEU A 8 -29.97 -41.15 -7.61
C LEU A 8 -30.18 -42.65 -7.38
N ASP A 9 -29.97 -43.12 -6.14
CA ASP A 9 -30.21 -44.52 -5.76
C ASP A 9 -31.70 -44.84 -5.70
N LEU A 10 -32.54 -43.94 -5.16
CA LEU A 10 -34.00 -44.01 -5.23
C LEU A 10 -34.48 -44.03 -6.70
N SER A 11 -33.91 -43.21 -7.58
CA SER A 11 -34.31 -43.19 -8.99
C SER A 11 -33.98 -44.50 -9.72
N LYS A 12 -32.89 -45.19 -9.37
CA LYS A 12 -32.55 -46.51 -9.89
C LYS A 12 -33.53 -47.59 -9.42
N LYS A 13 -33.89 -47.62 -8.15
CA LYS A 13 -34.91 -48.56 -7.58
C LYS A 13 -36.29 -48.39 -8.21
N PHE A 14 -36.71 -47.15 -8.47
CA PHE A 14 -37.99 -46.89 -9.18
C PHE A 14 -37.95 -47.24 -10.66
N GLN A 15 -36.77 -47.33 -11.28
CA GLN A 15 -36.59 -47.73 -12.68
C GLN A 15 -36.81 -49.23 -12.92
N GLU A 16 -36.53 -50.06 -11.89
CA GLU A 16 -36.71 -51.51 -11.98
C GLU A 16 -38.19 -51.95 -11.84
N GLU A 17 -39.04 -51.13 -11.26
CA GLU A 17 -40.44 -51.54 -10.97
C GLU A 17 -41.54 -51.04 -11.91
N ARG A 18 -41.39 -49.93 -12.68
CA ARG A 18 -42.37 -49.48 -13.72
C ARG A 18 -41.87 -48.43 -14.68
N GLY A 19 -41.97 -48.73 -15.99
CA GLY A 19 -42.01 -47.88 -17.21
C GLY A 19 -41.88 -46.37 -17.06
N THR A 20 -40.76 -45.95 -17.17
CA THR A 20 -39.83 -45.15 -17.97
C THR A 20 -39.96 -43.61 -18.05
N LYS A 21 -41.04 -42.98 -18.46
CA LYS A 21 -41.07 -41.51 -18.67
C LYS A 21 -41.54 -40.73 -17.45
N LEU A 22 -42.53 -41.25 -16.73
CA LEU A 22 -43.09 -40.61 -15.54
C LEU A 22 -42.09 -40.60 -14.37
N ASN A 23 -41.32 -41.67 -14.21
CA ASN A 23 -40.35 -41.80 -13.12
C ASN A 23 -39.11 -40.89 -13.36
N ARG A 24 -38.73 -40.66 -14.62
CA ARG A 24 -37.68 -39.72 -14.98
C ARG A 24 -38.10 -38.26 -14.72
N ALA A 25 -39.37 -37.93 -15.03
CA ALA A 25 -39.92 -36.60 -14.76
C ALA A 25 -40.05 -36.33 -13.24
N LEU A 26 -40.44 -37.37 -12.45
CA LEU A 26 -40.53 -37.24 -11.01
C LEU A 26 -39.14 -37.10 -10.35
N ALA A 27 -38.16 -37.87 -10.81
CA ALA A 27 -36.78 -37.75 -10.35
C ALA A 27 -36.19 -36.39 -10.70
N ALA A 28 -36.41 -35.88 -11.92
CA ALA A 28 -35.99 -34.54 -12.32
C ALA A 28 -36.67 -33.45 -11.48
N ALA A 29 -37.98 -33.59 -11.18
CA ALA A 29 -38.71 -32.65 -10.31
C ALA A 29 -38.16 -32.64 -8.88
N VAL A 30 -37.80 -33.79 -8.32
CA VAL A 30 -37.20 -33.91 -6.98
C VAL A 30 -35.82 -33.28 -6.96
N ILE A 31 -34.98 -33.54 -7.98
CA ILE A 31 -33.66 -32.92 -8.09
C ILE A 31 -33.81 -31.41 -8.23
N LEU A 32 -34.73 -30.94 -9.04
CA LEU A 32 -34.98 -29.51 -9.23
C LEU A 32 -35.46 -28.84 -7.94
N LEU A 33 -36.37 -29.49 -7.17
CA LEU A 33 -36.83 -29.02 -5.88
C LEU A 33 -35.74 -28.95 -4.82
N LEU A 34 -34.74 -29.83 -4.89
CA LEU A 34 -33.61 -29.83 -3.96
C LEU A 34 -32.51 -28.82 -4.35
N VAL A 35 -32.30 -28.64 -5.65
CA VAL A 35 -31.19 -27.78 -6.17
C VAL A 35 -31.64 -26.34 -6.39
N LEU A 36 -32.88 -26.11 -6.83
CA LEU A 36 -33.36 -24.78 -7.21
C LEU A 36 -33.32 -23.77 -6.05
N PRO A 37 -33.74 -24.07 -4.81
CA PRO A 37 -33.63 -23.13 -3.70
C PRO A 37 -32.17 -22.72 -3.43
N THR A 38 -31.27 -23.70 -3.36
CA THR A 38 -29.84 -23.42 -3.12
C THR A 38 -29.20 -22.66 -4.29
N ALA A 39 -29.60 -22.91 -5.53
CA ALA A 39 -29.14 -22.15 -6.69
C ALA A 39 -29.67 -20.72 -6.68
N ILE A 40 -30.93 -20.50 -6.29
CA ILE A 40 -31.52 -19.16 -6.14
C ILE A 40 -30.79 -18.39 -5.02
N ASP A 41 -30.57 -19.04 -3.86
CA ASP A 41 -29.87 -18.43 -2.75
C ASP A 41 -28.43 -18.08 -3.12
N ALA A 42 -27.72 -18.97 -3.81
CA ALA A 42 -26.36 -18.72 -4.31
C ALA A 42 -26.34 -17.58 -5.32
N PHE A 43 -27.31 -17.54 -6.24
CA PHE A 43 -27.45 -16.46 -7.22
C PHE A 43 -27.75 -15.11 -6.54
N ASN A 44 -28.69 -15.09 -5.60
CA ASN A 44 -29.03 -13.89 -4.82
C ASN A 44 -27.84 -13.42 -3.99
N PHE A 45 -27.12 -14.33 -3.36
CA PHE A 45 -25.89 -14.01 -2.63
C PHE A 45 -24.84 -13.40 -3.56
N ALA A 46 -24.54 -14.07 -4.68
CA ALA A 46 -23.55 -13.58 -5.64
C ALA A 46 -23.95 -12.22 -6.25
N SER A 47 -25.23 -12.01 -6.54
CA SER A 47 -25.74 -10.77 -7.15
C SER A 47 -25.75 -9.59 -6.17
N ASN A 48 -25.85 -9.84 -4.86
CA ASN A 48 -25.92 -8.82 -3.82
C ASN A 48 -24.61 -8.68 -3.02
N SER A 49 -23.64 -9.57 -3.26
CA SER A 49 -22.33 -9.47 -2.62
C SER A 49 -21.54 -8.31 -3.22
N PRO A 50 -20.86 -7.50 -2.39
CA PRO A 50 -19.94 -6.50 -2.92
C PRO A 50 -18.84 -7.19 -3.73
N PRO A 51 -18.22 -6.48 -4.69
CA PRO A 51 -17.06 -6.99 -5.41
C PRO A 51 -16.00 -7.52 -4.45
N ALA A 52 -15.36 -8.62 -4.79
CA ALA A 52 -14.30 -9.22 -3.98
C ALA A 52 -13.11 -8.25 -3.78
N ILE A 53 -12.88 -7.38 -4.76
CA ILE A 53 -11.87 -6.31 -4.73
C ILE A 53 -12.60 -4.97 -4.76
N ALA A 54 -12.35 -4.11 -3.78
CA ALA A 54 -12.91 -2.76 -3.76
C ALA A 54 -12.44 -1.95 -5.00
N GLY A 55 -13.31 -1.08 -5.51
CA GLY A 55 -13.02 -0.28 -6.72
C GLY A 55 -11.69 0.48 -6.63
N ASP A 56 -11.40 1.12 -5.48
CA ASP A 56 -10.13 1.82 -5.26
C ASP A 56 -8.90 0.91 -5.46
N TRP A 57 -8.96 -0.33 -4.96
CA TRP A 57 -7.89 -1.30 -5.16
C TRP A 57 -7.79 -1.75 -6.60
N HIS A 58 -8.93 -2.06 -7.24
CA HIS A 58 -8.99 -2.46 -8.63
C HIS A 58 -8.34 -1.38 -9.52
N ASP A 59 -8.78 -0.14 -9.39
CA ASP A 59 -8.30 0.98 -10.22
C ASP A 59 -6.82 1.29 -9.95
N SER A 60 -6.38 1.26 -8.69
CA SER A 60 -4.97 1.44 -8.33
C SER A 60 -4.06 0.34 -8.88
N LEU A 61 -4.55 -0.91 -8.94
CA LEU A 61 -3.78 -2.03 -9.51
C LEU A 61 -3.64 -1.93 -11.03
N PHE A 62 -4.71 -1.52 -11.73
CA PHE A 62 -4.64 -1.23 -13.16
C PHE A 62 -3.75 -0.01 -13.43
N TRP A 63 -3.86 1.04 -12.61
CA TRP A 63 -2.96 2.19 -12.73
C TRP A 63 -1.49 1.77 -12.61
N LEU A 64 -1.14 0.93 -11.62
CA LEU A 64 0.23 0.43 -11.46
C LEU A 64 0.68 -0.36 -12.70
N LYS A 65 -0.19 -1.20 -13.27
CA LYS A 65 0.12 -1.95 -14.49
C LYS A 65 0.47 -1.03 -15.66
N GLU A 66 -0.28 0.05 -15.84
CA GLU A 66 -0.14 0.95 -16.98
C GLU A 66 0.99 1.98 -16.79
N ASN A 67 1.32 2.34 -15.54
CA ASN A 67 2.24 3.43 -15.22
C ASN A 67 3.56 2.97 -14.56
N SER A 68 3.84 1.68 -14.56
CA SER A 68 5.13 1.13 -14.11
C SER A 68 5.77 0.30 -15.20
N ASP A 69 7.12 0.22 -15.19
CA ASP A 69 7.85 -0.62 -16.11
C ASP A 69 7.34 -2.06 -16.06
N PRO A 70 7.15 -2.75 -17.20
CA PRO A 70 6.81 -4.17 -17.20
C PRO A 70 7.92 -4.98 -16.56
N THR A 71 7.55 -6.08 -15.90
CA THR A 71 8.52 -7.05 -15.38
C THR A 71 8.38 -8.38 -16.09
N SER A 72 9.49 -9.11 -16.25
CA SER A 72 9.47 -10.52 -16.58
C SER A 72 9.17 -11.37 -15.34
N HIS A 73 8.75 -12.61 -15.56
CA HIS A 73 8.65 -13.64 -14.51
C HIS A 73 7.77 -13.29 -13.31
N PHE A 74 6.82 -12.34 -13.43
CA PHE A 74 6.01 -11.88 -12.30
C PHE A 74 5.20 -13.00 -11.62
N ALA A 75 4.87 -14.06 -12.34
CA ALA A 75 4.14 -15.23 -11.85
C ALA A 75 5.02 -16.48 -11.68
N ASP A 76 6.32 -16.37 -11.91
CA ASP A 76 7.27 -17.48 -11.80
C ASP A 76 8.13 -17.32 -10.54
N PRO A 77 7.90 -18.11 -9.48
CA PRO A 77 8.65 -17.99 -8.23
C PRO A 77 10.09 -18.51 -8.29
N GLU A 78 10.48 -19.18 -9.37
CA GLU A 78 11.84 -19.73 -9.55
C GLU A 78 12.78 -18.72 -10.22
N GLU A 79 12.23 -17.68 -10.86
CA GLU A 79 13.00 -16.67 -11.59
C GLU A 79 12.99 -15.33 -10.82
N ILE A 80 14.10 -14.59 -10.95
CA ILE A 80 14.25 -13.28 -10.29
C ILE A 80 13.73 -12.19 -11.25
N PRO A 81 12.66 -11.46 -10.88
CA PRO A 81 12.15 -10.36 -11.69
C PRO A 81 13.02 -9.11 -11.53
N GLU A 82 12.84 -8.12 -12.42
CA GLU A 82 13.57 -6.85 -12.39
C GLU A 82 13.30 -6.02 -11.13
N TYR A 83 12.10 -6.14 -10.58
CA TYR A 83 11.72 -5.56 -9.30
C TYR A 83 10.48 -6.25 -8.72
N SER A 84 10.16 -5.96 -7.46
CA SER A 84 8.96 -6.45 -6.79
C SER A 84 8.15 -5.30 -6.19
N VAL A 85 6.97 -5.64 -5.66
CA VAL A 85 6.04 -4.71 -5.00
C VAL A 85 5.88 -5.11 -3.53
N MET A 86 6.12 -4.17 -2.63
CA MET A 86 5.88 -4.32 -1.21
C MET A 86 4.41 -4.06 -0.89
N SER A 87 3.76 -5.03 -0.27
CA SER A 87 2.38 -4.92 0.19
C SER A 87 2.12 -5.89 1.34
N TRP A 88 1.00 -5.71 2.04
CA TRP A 88 0.50 -6.72 2.97
C TRP A 88 0.12 -8.00 2.20
N TRP A 89 0.40 -9.16 2.78
CA TRP A 89 0.26 -10.47 2.14
C TRP A 89 -1.15 -10.76 1.58
N ASP A 90 -2.21 -10.26 2.20
CA ASP A 90 -3.60 -10.43 1.74
C ASP A 90 -3.82 -9.92 0.31
N TYR A 91 -3.06 -8.93 -0.11
CA TYR A 91 -3.20 -8.25 -1.40
C TYR A 91 -2.29 -8.81 -2.50
N GLY A 92 -1.34 -9.68 -2.14
CA GLY A 92 -0.32 -10.18 -3.05
C GLY A 92 -0.90 -10.82 -4.32
N ASN A 93 -1.91 -11.67 -4.19
CA ASN A 93 -2.53 -12.30 -5.36
C ASN A 93 -3.30 -11.30 -6.25
N TRP A 94 -3.84 -10.21 -5.68
CA TRP A 94 -4.47 -9.16 -6.48
C TRP A 94 -3.42 -8.41 -7.31
N ILE A 95 -2.28 -8.09 -6.71
CA ILE A 95 -1.16 -7.44 -7.39
C ILE A 95 -0.64 -8.32 -8.51
N LEU A 96 -0.38 -9.61 -8.24
CA LEU A 96 0.04 -10.57 -9.26
C LEU A 96 -0.95 -10.67 -10.42
N TYR A 97 -2.25 -10.78 -10.13
CA TYR A 97 -3.26 -11.06 -11.15
C TYR A 97 -3.66 -9.82 -11.95
N LEU A 98 -3.84 -8.66 -11.30
CA LEU A 98 -4.37 -7.46 -11.97
C LEU A 98 -3.25 -6.53 -12.47
N SER A 99 -2.22 -6.31 -11.67
CA SER A 99 -1.12 -5.45 -12.12
C SER A 99 0.01 -6.17 -12.83
N GLU A 100 0.01 -7.52 -12.83
CA GLU A 100 1.07 -8.32 -13.45
C GLU A 100 2.46 -7.90 -12.93
N ARG A 101 2.56 -7.70 -11.61
CA ARG A 101 3.81 -7.33 -10.93
C ARG A 101 4.12 -8.34 -9.83
N PRO A 102 5.39 -8.74 -9.69
CA PRO A 102 5.82 -9.64 -8.62
C PRO A 102 5.69 -8.99 -7.26
N VAL A 103 5.47 -9.78 -6.21
CA VAL A 103 5.21 -9.28 -4.85
C VAL A 103 6.22 -9.81 -3.85
N VAL A 104 6.52 -9.00 -2.83
CA VAL A 104 7.34 -9.42 -1.68
C VAL A 104 6.57 -10.43 -0.82
N ALA A 105 5.28 -10.17 -0.57
CA ALA A 105 4.44 -11.04 0.26
C ALA A 105 3.16 -11.45 -0.46
N ASN A 106 2.72 -12.69 -0.26
CA ASN A 106 1.54 -13.26 -0.93
C ASN A 106 0.61 -14.01 0.03
N ASN A 107 -0.55 -14.44 -0.47
CA ASN A 107 -1.57 -15.11 0.32
C ASN A 107 -1.18 -16.51 0.86
N PHE A 108 -0.03 -17.04 0.47
CA PHE A 108 0.58 -18.22 1.09
C PHE A 108 1.51 -17.88 2.25
N GLN A 109 1.49 -16.60 2.70
CA GLN A 109 2.30 -16.08 3.79
C GLN A 109 3.81 -16.06 3.52
N THR A 110 4.23 -16.28 2.28
CA THR A 110 5.63 -16.09 1.87
C THR A 110 5.95 -14.60 1.93
N GLY A 111 7.09 -14.23 2.51
CA GLY A 111 7.57 -12.85 2.63
C GLY A 111 6.84 -11.97 3.66
N ILE A 112 5.94 -12.54 4.47
CA ILE A 112 5.16 -11.80 5.47
C ILE A 112 6.06 -11.13 6.53
N GLU A 113 7.13 -11.80 6.98
CA GLU A 113 8.06 -11.26 7.97
C GLU A 113 8.74 -9.97 7.50
N ASP A 114 9.12 -9.92 6.21
CA ASP A 114 9.73 -8.72 5.65
C ASP A 114 8.72 -7.60 5.47
N ALA A 115 7.48 -7.92 5.06
CA ALA A 115 6.40 -6.93 5.00
C ALA A 115 6.09 -6.35 6.39
N VAL A 116 6.03 -7.18 7.43
CA VAL A 116 5.83 -6.75 8.82
C VAL A 116 6.97 -5.82 9.26
N LYS A 117 8.22 -6.25 9.11
CA LYS A 117 9.40 -5.45 9.46
C LYS A 117 9.41 -4.12 8.72
N PHE A 118 9.12 -4.13 7.42
CA PHE A 118 9.05 -2.93 6.60
C PHE A 118 8.00 -1.93 7.12
N TYR A 119 6.75 -2.38 7.31
CA TYR A 119 5.68 -1.48 7.74
C TYR A 119 5.85 -0.95 9.15
N LEU A 120 6.42 -1.72 10.06
CA LEU A 120 6.65 -1.33 11.45
C LEU A 120 8.01 -0.66 11.71
N ALA A 121 8.94 -0.67 10.75
CA ALA A 121 10.23 0.01 10.88
C ALA A 121 10.03 1.49 11.22
N GLU A 122 10.70 1.96 12.27
CA GLU A 122 10.65 3.35 12.72
C GLU A 122 11.77 4.21 12.08
N ASP A 123 12.81 3.54 11.56
CA ASP A 123 13.92 4.16 10.84
C ASP A 123 13.82 3.87 9.33
N GLU A 124 13.98 4.92 8.49
CA GLU A 124 13.98 4.79 7.04
C GLU A 124 15.09 3.86 6.54
N LYS A 125 16.25 3.82 7.22
CA LYS A 125 17.36 2.94 6.85
C LYS A 125 16.94 1.47 6.91
N GLU A 126 16.27 1.05 7.99
CA GLU A 126 15.76 -0.31 8.12
C GLU A 126 14.75 -0.63 7.01
N ALA A 127 13.80 0.27 6.74
CA ALA A 127 12.84 0.11 5.66
C ALA A 127 13.51 -0.04 4.29
N THR A 128 14.55 0.78 4.00
CA THR A 128 15.26 0.73 2.71
C THR A 128 16.12 -0.52 2.57
N GLU A 129 16.74 -1.02 3.64
CA GLU A 129 17.49 -2.29 3.62
C GLU A 129 16.58 -3.46 3.23
N ILE A 130 15.33 -3.47 3.69
CA ILE A 130 14.33 -4.49 3.30
C ILE A 130 13.94 -4.33 1.83
N MET A 131 13.68 -3.08 1.38
CA MET A 131 13.36 -2.81 -0.03
C MET A 131 14.49 -3.28 -0.96
N ASP A 132 15.74 -2.97 -0.62
CA ASP A 132 16.93 -3.36 -1.39
C ASP A 132 17.09 -4.89 -1.40
N ALA A 133 16.96 -5.55 -0.24
CA ALA A 133 17.08 -7.01 -0.12
C ALA A 133 16.02 -7.77 -0.94
N ARG A 134 14.84 -7.18 -1.13
CA ARG A 134 13.72 -7.76 -1.88
C ARG A 134 13.61 -7.21 -3.31
N GLY A 135 14.51 -6.33 -3.74
CA GLY A 135 14.43 -5.66 -5.03
C GLY A 135 13.10 -4.92 -5.21
N ALA A 136 12.51 -4.43 -4.10
CA ALA A 136 11.20 -3.82 -4.17
C ALA A 136 11.30 -2.36 -4.66
N ARG A 137 10.41 -1.98 -5.58
CA ARG A 137 10.37 -0.65 -6.18
C ARG A 137 9.12 0.14 -5.82
N TYR A 138 8.02 -0.53 -5.59
CA TYR A 138 6.73 0.08 -5.26
C TYR A 138 6.21 -0.43 -3.93
N VAL A 139 5.42 0.42 -3.25
CA VAL A 139 4.81 0.11 -1.96
C VAL A 139 3.35 0.52 -1.99
N PHE A 140 2.46 -0.37 -1.56
CA PHE A 140 1.08 -0.04 -1.26
C PHE A 140 0.92 0.31 0.22
N ALA A 141 0.36 1.48 0.50
CA ALA A 141 -0.13 1.85 1.82
C ALA A 141 -1.62 2.16 1.71
N ASP A 142 -2.45 1.57 2.56
CA ASP A 142 -3.88 1.77 2.48
C ASP A 142 -4.54 1.84 3.87
N PHE A 143 -5.79 2.29 3.89
CA PHE A 143 -6.59 2.35 5.11
C PHE A 143 -6.74 0.98 5.77
N GLY A 144 -6.86 -0.08 4.96
CA GLY A 144 -6.99 -1.45 5.45
C GLY A 144 -5.75 -1.92 6.21
N ILE A 145 -4.53 -1.63 5.68
CA ILE A 145 -3.26 -1.96 6.36
C ILE A 145 -3.14 -1.13 7.64
N ALA A 146 -3.38 0.19 7.55
CA ALA A 146 -3.13 1.12 8.65
C ALA A 146 -4.05 0.91 9.87
N TYR A 147 -5.30 0.50 9.65
CA TYR A 147 -6.30 0.38 10.71
C TYR A 147 -6.87 -1.04 10.87
N GLY A 148 -7.17 -1.73 9.77
CA GLY A 148 -7.80 -3.04 9.79
C GLY A 148 -6.82 -4.20 10.01
N LYS A 149 -5.60 -4.10 9.46
CA LYS A 149 -4.59 -5.16 9.52
C LYS A 149 -3.47 -4.90 10.54
N LEU A 150 -3.44 -3.71 11.14
CA LEU A 150 -2.43 -3.39 12.15
C LEU A 150 -2.39 -4.40 13.32
N PRO A 151 -3.53 -4.94 13.83
CA PRO A 151 -3.49 -6.01 14.82
C PRO A 151 -2.71 -7.25 14.35
N SER A 152 -2.89 -7.64 13.09
CA SER A 152 -2.14 -8.77 12.52
C SER A 152 -0.68 -8.43 12.29
N LEU A 153 -0.35 -7.20 11.88
CA LEU A 153 1.05 -6.74 11.77
C LEU A 153 1.78 -6.83 13.11
N THR A 154 1.16 -6.34 14.18
CA THR A 154 1.76 -6.37 15.52
C THR A 154 1.84 -7.78 16.10
N GLU A 155 0.86 -8.65 15.80
CA GLU A 155 0.89 -10.07 16.19
C GLU A 155 2.07 -10.81 15.52
N TRP A 156 2.31 -10.60 14.24
CA TRP A 156 3.46 -11.18 13.53
C TRP A 156 4.81 -10.63 14.00
N ALA A 157 4.83 -9.41 14.54
CA ALA A 157 6.03 -8.81 15.14
C ALA A 157 6.26 -9.22 16.60
N ASP A 158 5.34 -10.00 17.19
CA ASP A 158 5.31 -10.30 18.64
C ASP A 158 5.25 -9.03 19.50
N GLU A 159 4.45 -8.04 19.04
CA GLU A 159 4.28 -6.74 19.68
C GLU A 159 2.81 -6.46 20.06
N ASP A 160 2.60 -5.66 21.11
CA ASP A 160 1.27 -5.26 21.57
C ASP A 160 0.75 -4.07 20.74
N ILE A 161 -0.41 -4.25 20.10
CA ILE A 161 -1.11 -3.20 19.37
C ILE A 161 -1.36 -1.95 20.20
N SER A 162 -1.51 -2.08 21.51
CA SER A 162 -1.70 -0.96 22.41
C SER A 162 -0.51 0.01 22.42
N SER A 163 0.67 -0.41 21.96
CA SER A 163 1.83 0.46 21.75
C SER A 163 1.65 1.43 20.58
N TYR A 164 0.81 1.08 19.61
CA TYR A 164 0.59 1.82 18.37
C TYR A 164 -0.74 2.56 18.33
N MET A 165 -1.80 1.99 18.95
CA MET A 165 -3.15 2.53 18.95
C MET A 165 -3.71 2.63 20.35
N ALA A 166 -4.43 3.72 20.63
CA ALA A 166 -5.32 3.83 21.78
C ALA A 166 -6.73 3.48 21.34
N LEU A 167 -7.44 2.67 22.15
CA LEU A 167 -8.86 2.44 21.97
C LEU A 167 -9.62 3.47 22.81
N GLU A 168 -10.39 4.32 22.17
CA GLU A 168 -11.25 5.33 22.83
C GLU A 168 -12.71 4.92 22.64
N GLU A 169 -13.49 4.94 23.73
CA GLU A 169 -14.93 4.69 23.70
C GLU A 169 -15.68 5.99 23.46
N TYR A 170 -16.42 6.06 22.36
CA TYR A 170 -17.37 7.14 22.08
C TYR A 170 -18.80 6.57 22.12
N GLY A 171 -19.41 6.56 23.30
CA GLY A 171 -20.71 5.94 23.51
C GLY A 171 -20.63 4.42 23.32
N ALA A 172 -21.35 3.87 22.35
CA ALA A 172 -21.33 2.44 22.00
C ALA A 172 -20.30 2.08 20.90
N GLN A 173 -19.50 3.03 20.43
CA GLN A 173 -18.53 2.82 19.37
C GLN A 173 -17.10 2.87 19.92
N LEU A 174 -16.29 1.89 19.54
CA LEU A 174 -14.84 1.88 19.76
C LEU A 174 -14.17 2.57 18.57
N SER A 175 -13.33 3.56 18.86
CA SER A 175 -12.49 4.26 17.89
C SER A 175 -11.02 3.96 18.18
N ALA A 176 -10.26 3.60 17.18
CA ALA A 176 -8.82 3.42 17.27
C ALA A 176 -8.12 4.74 16.91
N LYS A 177 -7.35 5.29 17.86
CA LYS A 177 -6.57 6.52 17.67
C LYS A 177 -5.09 6.21 17.62
N PRO A 178 -4.38 6.59 16.54
CA PRO A 178 -2.94 6.39 16.43
C PRO A 178 -2.17 7.09 17.56
N LYS A 179 -1.21 6.38 18.14
CA LYS A 179 -0.23 6.91 19.09
C LYS A 179 1.03 7.39 18.38
N GLU A 180 1.89 8.10 19.09
CA GLU A 180 3.16 8.63 18.55
C GLU A 180 4.00 7.56 17.87
N ARG A 181 4.10 6.37 18.47
CA ARG A 181 4.86 5.25 17.89
C ARG A 181 4.34 4.87 16.49
N PHE A 182 3.01 4.84 16.26
CA PHE A 182 2.46 4.55 14.94
C PHE A 182 2.87 5.58 13.90
N PHE A 183 2.86 6.87 14.25
CA PHE A 183 3.29 7.94 13.34
C PHE A 183 4.79 7.84 12.97
N ASN A 184 5.61 7.22 13.82
CA ASN A 184 7.02 7.01 13.56
C ASN A 184 7.30 5.80 12.67
N THR A 185 6.35 4.86 12.54
CA THR A 185 6.51 3.71 11.66
C THR A 185 6.52 4.11 10.18
N THR A 186 7.13 3.28 9.34
CA THR A 186 7.07 3.44 7.87
C THR A 186 5.63 3.53 7.38
N LEU A 187 4.73 2.66 7.87
CA LEU A 187 3.32 2.69 7.52
C LEU A 187 2.66 4.03 7.91
N GLY A 188 2.92 4.52 9.11
CA GLY A 188 2.39 5.79 9.61
C GLY A 188 2.90 6.98 8.77
N LYS A 189 4.21 7.02 8.48
CA LYS A 189 4.82 8.05 7.64
C LYS A 189 4.28 8.03 6.21
N LEU A 190 4.15 6.85 5.60
CA LEU A 190 3.61 6.72 4.25
C LEU A 190 2.12 7.09 4.23
N TYR A 191 1.28 6.42 5.01
CA TYR A 191 -0.16 6.55 4.88
C TYR A 191 -0.73 7.83 5.52
N LEU A 192 -0.29 8.20 6.74
CA LEU A 192 -0.85 9.36 7.44
C LEU A 192 -0.12 10.67 7.12
N ALA A 193 1.18 10.61 6.84
CA ALA A 193 2.01 11.79 6.62
C ALA A 193 2.45 11.98 5.15
N ASP A 194 1.85 11.27 4.17
CA ASP A 194 2.15 11.38 2.74
C ASP A 194 3.64 11.18 2.40
N GLY A 195 4.35 10.33 3.18
CA GLY A 195 5.78 10.10 3.03
C GLY A 195 6.67 11.18 3.65
N THR A 196 6.11 12.14 4.38
CA THR A 196 6.90 13.15 5.13
C THR A 196 7.90 12.47 6.06
N GLY A 197 9.14 12.95 6.08
CA GLY A 197 10.24 12.38 6.86
C GLY A 197 10.92 11.17 6.19
N MET A 198 10.50 10.79 4.97
CA MET A 198 11.08 9.70 4.18
C MET A 198 11.77 10.29 2.95
N GLY A 199 13.09 10.14 2.86
CA GLY A 199 13.90 10.75 1.79
C GLY A 199 13.97 9.90 0.51
N ARG A 200 13.46 8.67 0.55
CA ARG A 200 13.51 7.70 -0.56
C ARG A 200 12.16 7.17 -1.02
N PHE A 201 11.06 7.63 -0.42
CA PHE A 201 9.71 7.20 -0.80
C PHE A 201 8.90 8.40 -1.27
N ARG A 202 8.34 8.31 -2.47
CA ARG A 202 7.47 9.35 -3.04
C ARG A 202 6.10 8.79 -3.37
N LEU A 203 5.04 9.53 -3.03
CA LEU A 203 3.69 9.24 -3.48
C LEU A 203 3.62 9.43 -5.00
N ILE A 204 3.12 8.43 -5.72
CA ILE A 204 2.98 8.48 -7.17
C ILE A 204 1.53 8.35 -7.64
N HIS A 205 0.67 7.78 -6.79
CA HIS A 205 -0.75 7.63 -7.07
C HIS A 205 -1.55 7.48 -5.79
N GLU A 206 -2.75 8.03 -5.78
CA GLU A 206 -3.75 7.78 -4.74
C GLU A 206 -5.13 7.57 -5.35
N SER A 207 -5.94 6.68 -4.73
CA SER A 207 -7.29 6.39 -5.17
C SER A 207 -8.25 7.54 -4.87
N SER A 208 -9.38 7.58 -5.60
CA SER A 208 -10.34 8.70 -5.52
C SER A 208 -11.14 8.78 -4.22
N THR A 209 -11.32 7.66 -3.51
CA THR A 209 -12.10 7.64 -2.27
C THR A 209 -11.30 8.16 -1.09
N ILE A 210 -11.71 9.30 -0.53
CA ILE A 210 -11.13 9.86 0.68
C ILE A 210 -11.81 9.25 1.92
N MET A 211 -11.00 8.70 2.82
CA MET A 211 -11.44 8.18 4.11
C MET A 211 -11.68 9.35 5.07
N GLY A 212 -12.95 9.72 5.26
CA GLY A 212 -13.35 10.96 5.93
C GLY A 212 -12.85 11.14 7.37
N ASN A 213 -12.59 10.03 8.07
CA ASN A 213 -12.06 10.05 9.44
C ASN A 213 -10.56 10.40 9.52
N VAL A 214 -9.80 10.21 8.43
CA VAL A 214 -8.35 10.48 8.38
C VAL A 214 -7.95 11.48 7.30
N GLY A 215 -8.86 11.80 6.36
CA GLY A 215 -8.60 12.74 5.26
C GLY A 215 -7.56 12.26 4.25
N LYS A 216 -7.40 10.93 4.11
CA LYS A 216 -6.47 10.28 3.19
C LYS A 216 -7.22 9.39 2.21
N SER A 217 -6.66 9.19 1.03
CA SER A 217 -7.18 8.24 0.06
C SER A 217 -7.18 6.82 0.62
N ARG A 218 -8.13 6.01 0.16
CA ARG A 218 -8.22 4.61 0.63
C ARG A 218 -6.95 3.82 0.31
N VAL A 219 -6.41 3.99 -0.91
CA VAL A 219 -5.20 3.32 -1.39
C VAL A 219 -4.21 4.37 -1.88
N MET A 220 -2.95 4.21 -1.51
CA MET A 220 -1.84 5.07 -1.91
C MET A 220 -0.70 4.19 -2.40
N ILE A 221 -0.07 4.57 -3.52
CA ILE A 221 1.09 3.89 -4.10
C ILE A 221 2.30 4.80 -3.99
N PHE A 222 3.35 4.28 -3.39
CA PHE A 222 4.64 4.96 -3.29
C PHE A 222 5.68 4.27 -4.16
N GLN A 223 6.60 5.06 -4.70
CA GLN A 223 7.78 4.58 -5.38
C GLN A 223 9.00 4.76 -4.49
N TYR A 224 9.81 3.71 -4.39
CA TYR A 224 11.13 3.75 -3.79
C TYR A 224 12.15 4.24 -4.81
N VAL A 225 12.87 5.30 -4.48
CA VAL A 225 13.86 5.96 -5.34
C VAL A 225 15.16 6.23 -4.58
N PRO A 226 16.30 6.40 -5.25
CA PRO A 226 17.55 6.84 -4.61
C PRO A 226 17.41 8.15 -3.85
N GLY A 227 16.62 9.10 -4.37
CA GLY A 227 16.40 10.43 -3.80
C GLY A 227 17.62 11.35 -3.93
N ALA A 228 17.43 12.62 -4.29
CA ALA A 228 18.50 13.61 -4.35
C ALA A 228 18.99 13.99 -2.94
N LEU A 229 20.28 14.21 -2.76
CA LEU A 229 20.88 14.64 -1.50
C LEU A 229 21.14 16.15 -1.53
N LEU A 230 20.40 16.92 -0.74
CA LEU A 230 20.64 18.34 -0.56
C LEU A 230 21.69 18.53 0.54
N LYS A 231 22.87 19.04 0.16
CA LYS A 231 23.98 19.29 1.07
C LYS A 231 24.08 20.80 1.36
N ILE A 232 23.74 21.18 2.58
CA ILE A 232 23.56 22.55 3.00
C ILE A 232 24.84 23.02 3.76
N HIS A 233 25.61 23.87 3.13
CA HIS A 233 26.86 24.41 3.70
C HIS A 233 26.56 25.60 4.61
N THR A 234 26.60 25.38 5.89
CA THR A 234 26.31 26.39 6.93
C THR A 234 27.56 26.82 7.71
N GLY A 235 28.66 26.05 7.58
CA GLY A 235 29.92 26.25 8.31
C GLY A 235 29.81 25.96 9.82
N ARG A 236 28.65 25.53 10.31
CA ARG A 236 28.38 25.19 11.72
C ARG A 236 27.19 24.27 11.86
N ASN A 237 27.16 23.50 12.94
CA ASN A 237 26.01 22.67 13.27
C ASN A 237 24.74 23.50 13.54
N GLY A 238 23.60 22.98 13.16
CA GLY A 238 22.27 23.60 13.32
C GLY A 238 21.16 22.66 12.92
N ASN A 239 19.97 23.18 12.78
CA ASN A 239 18.83 22.45 12.23
C ASN A 239 18.58 22.87 10.80
N GLY A 240 18.10 21.95 9.98
CA GLY A 240 17.72 22.23 8.60
C GLY A 240 16.53 21.41 8.20
N MET A 241 15.83 21.87 7.16
CA MET A 241 14.73 21.12 6.58
C MET A 241 14.54 21.50 5.11
N ALA A 242 13.96 20.58 4.35
CA ALA A 242 13.45 20.81 3.01
C ALA A 242 11.93 20.65 3.00
N LEU A 243 11.22 21.63 2.44
CA LEU A 243 9.76 21.67 2.32
C LEU A 243 9.38 21.78 0.86
N LEU A 244 8.36 21.05 0.43
CA LEU A 244 7.84 21.07 -0.93
C LEU A 244 6.31 21.03 -0.91
N ASN A 245 5.68 21.97 -1.64
CA ASN A 245 4.23 21.92 -1.87
C ASN A 245 3.91 20.97 -3.01
N MET A 246 2.96 20.09 -2.80
CA MET A 246 2.60 19.02 -3.71
C MET A 246 1.11 19.04 -4.08
N THR A 247 0.82 18.58 -5.28
CA THR A 247 -0.54 18.27 -5.72
C THR A 247 -0.57 16.82 -6.22
N SER A 248 -1.58 16.05 -5.79
CA SER A 248 -1.76 14.66 -6.20
C SER A 248 -2.58 14.52 -7.49
N ASN A 249 -2.68 13.31 -8.00
CA ASN A 249 -3.50 12.93 -9.16
C ASN A 249 -5.02 13.16 -8.98
N ILE A 250 -5.49 13.43 -7.77
CA ILE A 250 -6.89 13.79 -7.45
C ILE A 250 -7.02 15.26 -7.00
N ASP A 251 -6.08 16.10 -7.35
CA ASP A 251 -6.03 17.54 -6.98
C ASP A 251 -5.95 17.80 -5.46
N ARG A 252 -5.59 16.79 -4.64
CA ARG A 252 -5.36 16.97 -3.20
C ARG A 252 -4.01 17.67 -3.00
N ARG A 253 -4.03 18.78 -2.25
CA ARG A 253 -2.81 19.50 -1.86
C ARG A 253 -2.26 18.96 -0.56
N PHE A 254 -0.94 18.76 -0.52
CA PHE A 254 -0.22 18.37 0.68
C PHE A 254 1.17 18.97 0.70
N VAL A 255 1.82 18.90 1.84
CA VAL A 255 3.19 19.40 2.03
C VAL A 255 4.07 18.21 2.37
N TYR A 256 5.10 18.00 1.57
CA TYR A 256 6.19 17.12 1.92
C TYR A 256 7.25 17.89 2.70
N LEU A 257 7.75 17.31 3.78
CA LEU A 257 8.80 17.86 4.61
C LEU A 257 9.79 16.77 5.00
N ASN A 258 11.10 17.08 4.94
CA ASN A 258 12.13 16.24 5.54
C ASN A 258 13.16 17.08 6.29
N GLN A 259 13.67 16.53 7.39
CA GLN A 259 14.64 17.18 8.26
C GLN A 259 16.07 16.84 7.84
N ALA A 260 16.95 17.83 7.92
CA ALA A 260 18.36 17.64 7.67
C ALA A 260 19.09 17.16 8.93
N THR A 261 20.08 16.30 8.73
CA THR A 261 20.98 15.83 9.78
C THR A 261 22.38 16.41 9.58
N TRP A 262 23.06 16.75 10.66
CA TRP A 262 24.44 17.23 10.62
C TRP A 262 25.42 16.05 10.50
N ASN A 263 26.24 16.04 9.45
CA ASN A 263 27.23 14.98 9.21
C ASN A 263 28.65 15.31 9.71
N GLY A 264 28.85 16.46 10.37
CA GLY A 264 30.16 16.96 10.81
C GLY A 264 30.73 18.10 9.92
N ASP A 265 30.22 18.25 8.70
CA ASP A 265 30.66 19.25 7.72
C ASP A 265 29.50 20.11 7.20
N ALA A 266 28.39 19.50 6.91
CA ALA A 266 27.20 20.14 6.37
C ALA A 266 25.92 19.53 6.96
N LEU A 267 24.81 20.23 6.78
CA LEU A 267 23.48 19.63 7.01
C LEU A 267 23.06 18.90 5.72
N GLU A 268 22.66 17.63 5.86
CA GLU A 268 22.24 16.79 4.74
C GLU A 268 20.77 16.39 4.87
N VAL A 269 20.00 16.56 3.80
CA VAL A 269 18.62 16.08 3.71
C VAL A 269 18.40 15.42 2.36
N ARG A 270 17.85 14.20 2.39
CA ARG A 270 17.48 13.47 1.19
C ARG A 270 16.03 13.77 0.82
N VAL A 271 15.77 13.95 -0.48
CA VAL A 271 14.43 14.30 -0.98
C VAL A 271 14.04 13.42 -2.17
N PRO A 272 12.81 12.86 -2.19
CA PRO A 272 12.39 11.88 -3.19
C PRO A 272 11.65 12.46 -4.40
N TYR A 273 11.30 13.74 -4.36
CA TYR A 273 10.53 14.40 -5.44
C TYR A 273 11.41 15.31 -6.29
N SER A 274 11.18 15.28 -7.60
CA SER A 274 11.65 16.34 -8.49
C SER A 274 10.72 17.55 -8.39
N THR A 275 11.22 18.72 -8.82
CA THR A 275 10.43 19.95 -8.99
C THR A 275 9.88 20.07 -10.41
N GLU A 276 10.16 19.11 -11.26
CA GLU A 276 9.60 18.96 -12.60
C GLU A 276 8.16 18.45 -12.53
N ARG A 277 7.29 18.90 -13.47
CA ARG A 277 5.86 18.57 -13.48
C ARG A 277 5.53 17.42 -14.44
N GLU A 278 6.38 16.40 -14.47
CA GLU A 278 6.22 15.28 -15.41
C GLU A 278 5.31 14.15 -14.89
N HIS A 279 5.00 14.16 -13.60
CA HIS A 279 4.22 13.13 -12.93
C HIS A 279 2.83 13.63 -12.54
N GLU A 280 1.89 12.70 -12.37
CA GLU A 280 0.53 13.01 -11.88
C GLU A 280 0.56 13.60 -10.47
N VAL A 281 1.42 13.05 -9.60
CA VAL A 281 1.74 13.64 -8.30
C VAL A 281 3.00 14.49 -8.46
N HIS A 282 2.85 15.80 -8.36
CA HIS A 282 3.91 16.73 -8.72
C HIS A 282 4.07 17.90 -7.76
N ALA A 283 5.24 18.49 -7.77
CA ALA A 283 5.54 19.72 -7.06
C ALA A 283 4.86 20.93 -7.71
N THR A 284 4.33 21.84 -6.87
CA THR A 284 3.77 23.12 -7.35
C THR A 284 4.81 24.22 -7.42
N ASP A 285 5.87 24.12 -6.60
CA ASP A 285 6.91 25.11 -6.40
C ASP A 285 8.28 24.40 -6.26
N PRO A 286 9.42 25.11 -6.36
CA PRO A 286 10.72 24.59 -5.93
C PRO A 286 10.76 24.26 -4.44
N TYR A 287 11.68 23.41 -4.02
CA TYR A 287 11.95 23.18 -2.60
C TYR A 287 12.28 24.49 -1.88
N MET A 288 11.65 24.70 -0.72
CA MET A 288 12.10 25.69 0.24
C MET A 288 13.03 25.00 1.24
N VAL A 289 14.32 25.32 1.18
CA VAL A 289 15.33 24.74 2.08
C VAL A 289 15.65 25.75 3.16
N PHE A 290 15.59 25.32 4.41
CA PHE A 290 15.85 26.14 5.59
C PHE A 290 17.11 25.68 6.31
N SER A 291 17.82 26.66 6.88
CA SER A 291 18.88 26.46 7.87
C SER A 291 18.63 27.34 9.08
N VAL A 292 18.66 26.75 10.27
CA VAL A 292 18.32 27.41 11.54
C VAL A 292 19.48 27.26 12.53
N HIS A 293 20.01 28.39 13.01
CA HIS A 293 21.08 28.46 14.02
C HIS A 293 20.70 29.49 15.10
N GLY A 294 20.04 29.04 16.17
CA GLY A 294 19.45 29.94 17.14
C GLY A 294 18.40 30.85 16.50
N ASP A 295 18.55 32.14 16.58
CA ASP A 295 17.65 33.13 15.96
C ASP A 295 17.98 33.43 14.47
N ASP A 296 19.08 32.89 13.94
CA ASP A 296 19.48 33.05 12.54
C ASP A 296 18.80 32.01 11.67
N VAL A 297 17.77 32.43 10.93
CA VAL A 297 17.01 31.60 10.00
C VAL A 297 17.28 32.05 8.57
N LYS A 298 17.81 31.16 7.77
CA LYS A 298 18.01 31.37 6.34
C LYS A 298 17.12 30.42 5.53
N ALA A 299 16.66 30.91 4.38
CA ALA A 299 15.85 30.13 3.44
C ALA A 299 16.33 30.33 2.02
N LYS A 300 16.31 29.28 1.22
CA LYS A 300 16.66 29.29 -0.21
C LYS A 300 15.77 28.36 -0.99
N THR A 301 15.35 28.78 -2.18
CA THR A 301 14.66 27.91 -3.13
C THR A 301 15.65 27.06 -3.91
N VAL A 302 15.33 25.78 -4.11
CA VAL A 302 16.18 24.80 -4.81
C VAL A 302 15.33 24.00 -5.78
N GLU A 303 15.73 23.95 -7.03
CA GLU A 303 15.17 23.05 -8.02
C GLU A 303 15.90 21.70 -7.96
N VAL A 304 15.16 20.62 -8.14
CA VAL A 304 15.65 19.25 -8.15
C VAL A 304 15.10 18.59 -9.40
N SER A 305 15.96 18.11 -10.27
CA SER A 305 15.54 17.41 -11.49
C SER A 305 15.16 15.95 -11.19
N GLU A 306 14.38 15.34 -12.07
CA GLU A 306 14.06 13.92 -11.98
C GLU A 306 15.34 13.05 -12.06
N GLU A 307 16.30 13.46 -12.87
CA GLU A 307 17.59 12.80 -12.98
C GLU A 307 18.37 12.82 -11.66
N ASP A 308 18.35 13.95 -10.91
CA ASP A 308 19.00 14.04 -9.60
C ASP A 308 18.38 13.07 -8.60
N VAL A 309 17.04 12.92 -8.61
CA VAL A 309 16.31 11.99 -7.77
C VAL A 309 16.64 10.53 -8.11
N LEU A 310 16.58 10.17 -9.39
CA LEU A 310 16.79 8.79 -9.84
C LEU A 310 18.25 8.33 -9.75
N GLN A 311 19.20 9.26 -9.83
CA GLN A 311 20.64 8.95 -9.68
C GLN A 311 21.17 9.21 -8.26
N GLY A 312 20.35 9.73 -7.35
CA GLY A 312 20.76 10.04 -5.98
C GLY A 312 21.84 11.12 -5.91
N ARG A 313 21.83 12.08 -6.87
CA ARG A 313 22.86 13.11 -6.97
C ARG A 313 22.86 14.04 -5.77
N THR A 314 24.04 14.58 -5.48
CA THR A 314 24.22 15.62 -4.46
C THR A 314 24.07 17.00 -5.07
N ILE A 315 23.27 17.86 -4.43
CA ILE A 315 23.07 19.27 -4.79
C ILE A 315 23.61 20.12 -3.63
N ASP A 316 24.67 20.87 -3.91
CA ASP A 316 25.31 21.75 -2.92
C ASP A 316 24.58 23.10 -2.80
N ILE A 317 24.23 23.45 -1.56
CA ILE A 317 23.48 24.66 -1.21
C ILE A 317 24.33 25.55 -0.30
N ASN A 318 24.68 26.72 -0.80
CA ASN A 318 25.39 27.74 -0.05
C ASN A 318 24.43 28.87 0.32
N PHE A 319 24.44 29.30 1.59
CA PHE A 319 23.64 30.40 2.13
C PHE A 319 24.42 31.69 2.25
#